data_66369b051df07134ecc8d19bb6f4350a
#
_entry.id   66369b051df07134ecc8d19bb6f4350a
#
_cell.length_a   1.000
_cell.length_b   1.000
_cell.length_c   1.000
_cell.angle_alpha   90.00
_cell.angle_beta   90.00
_cell.angle_gamma   90.00
#
_symmetry.space_group_name_H-M   'P 1'
#
loop_
_entity.id
_entity.type
_entity.pdbx_description
1 polymer ?
#
loop_
_entity_poly.entity_id
_entity_poly.type
_entity_poly.pdbx_seq_one_letter_code
_entity_poly.pdbx_strand_id
1 'polypeptide(L)'
;MIAYETRLGKIDISEGYLSKLIGHEVTSCFGVVGMVANNSKQKIFNRISKNDSIDTGIRVYGNANSVKVELHIVVTYGMNINAIAASITEKVKYVVKEKTGITVDKVIVKVDGIKE
;
A
#
# COMPACT_ATOMS: atom_id res chain seq x y z
N MET A 1 -1.17 -15.35 0.58
CA MET A 1 -0.11 -15.45 -0.39
C MET A 1 -0.62 -15.37 -1.78
N ILE A 2 0.11 -14.74 -2.64
CA ILE A 2 -0.27 -14.60 -4.02
C ILE A 2 0.69 -15.42 -4.86
N ALA A 3 0.17 -16.37 -5.59
CA ALA A 3 0.99 -17.30 -6.32
C ALA A 3 0.67 -17.29 -7.80
N TYR A 4 1.67 -17.46 -8.63
CA TYR A 4 1.43 -17.65 -10.05
C TYR A 4 2.49 -18.57 -10.61
N GLU A 5 2.17 -19.18 -11.74
CA GLU A 5 3.07 -20.13 -12.32
C GLU A 5 3.74 -19.60 -13.55
N THR A 6 4.99 -20.02 -13.77
CA THR A 6 5.71 -19.67 -14.97
C THR A 6 6.08 -21.00 -15.62
N ARG A 7 6.69 -20.90 -16.79
CA ARG A 7 7.15 -22.08 -17.46
C ARG A 7 8.15 -22.84 -16.63
N LEU A 8 8.87 -22.16 -15.78
CA LEU A 8 9.94 -22.76 -15.00
C LEU A 8 9.52 -23.19 -13.60
N GLY A 9 8.35 -22.84 -13.17
CA GLY A 9 7.91 -23.24 -11.84
C GLY A 9 6.86 -22.31 -11.28
N LYS A 10 6.76 -22.27 -9.95
CA LYS A 10 5.74 -21.53 -9.28
C LYS A 10 6.38 -20.46 -8.41
N ILE A 11 5.80 -19.29 -8.37
CA ILE A 11 6.26 -18.21 -7.53
C ILE A 11 5.17 -17.86 -6.55
N ASP A 12 5.50 -17.88 -5.25
CA ASP A 12 4.58 -17.51 -4.20
C ASP A 12 5.10 -16.24 -3.56
N ILE A 13 4.28 -15.21 -3.50
CA ILE A 13 4.70 -13.95 -2.92
C ILE A 13 3.84 -13.67 -1.70
N SER A 14 4.46 -13.40 -0.58
CA SER A 14 3.72 -13.20 0.65
C SER A 14 3.08 -11.82 0.67
N GLU A 15 1.99 -11.72 1.40
CA GLU A 15 1.32 -10.44 1.56
C GLU A 15 2.21 -9.49 2.33
N GLY A 16 3.02 -9.99 3.24
CA GLY A 16 3.94 -9.14 3.98
C GLY A 16 4.97 -8.48 3.09
N TYR A 17 5.48 -9.21 2.11
CA TYR A 17 6.44 -8.64 1.18
C TYR A 17 5.76 -7.55 0.35
N LEU A 18 4.56 -7.83 -0.16
CA LEU A 18 3.86 -6.84 -0.98
C LEU A 18 3.49 -5.63 -0.17
N SER A 19 3.08 -5.80 1.07
CA SER A 19 2.73 -4.67 1.92
C SER A 19 3.93 -3.77 2.16
N LYS A 20 5.10 -4.34 2.38
CA LYS A 20 6.26 -3.51 2.61
C LYS A 20 6.70 -2.81 1.33
N LEU A 21 6.63 -3.48 0.21
CA LEU A 21 6.97 -2.88 -1.06
C LEU A 21 6.05 -1.71 -1.35
N ILE A 22 4.75 -1.90 -1.17
CA ILE A 22 3.77 -0.87 -1.42
C ILE A 22 3.95 0.27 -0.41
N GLY A 23 4.20 -0.07 0.85
CA GLY A 23 4.38 0.95 1.88
C GLY A 23 5.54 1.87 1.59
N HIS A 24 6.64 1.34 1.08
CA HIS A 24 7.76 2.15 0.71
C HIS A 24 7.39 3.13 -0.40
N GLU A 25 6.66 2.67 -1.40
CA GLU A 25 6.29 3.55 -2.49
C GLU A 25 5.29 4.60 -2.06
N VAL A 26 4.33 4.23 -1.26
CA VAL A 26 3.28 5.15 -0.84
C VAL A 26 3.85 6.23 0.08
N THR A 27 4.71 5.86 0.99
CA THR A 27 5.24 6.85 1.92
C THR A 27 6.23 7.79 1.26
N SER A 28 6.69 7.45 0.06
CA SER A 28 7.55 8.34 -0.68
C SER A 28 6.76 9.31 -1.53
N CYS A 29 5.45 9.16 -1.62
CA CYS A 29 4.65 10.06 -2.45
C CYS A 29 4.52 11.42 -1.80
N PHE A 30 4.56 12.45 -2.62
CA PHE A 30 4.42 13.80 -2.12
C PHE A 30 3.05 13.98 -1.49
N GLY A 31 3.00 14.56 -0.35
CA GLY A 31 1.73 14.83 0.34
C GLY A 31 1.30 13.76 1.31
N VAL A 32 1.93 12.60 1.30
CA VAL A 32 1.60 11.53 2.21
C VAL A 32 2.45 11.65 3.45
N VAL A 33 1.82 11.80 4.60
CA VAL A 33 2.54 11.93 5.85
C VAL A 33 2.83 10.56 6.44
N GLY A 34 1.91 9.64 6.27
CA GLY A 34 2.10 8.31 6.83
C GLY A 34 0.92 7.42 6.57
N MET A 35 0.95 6.25 7.18
CA MET A 35 -0.08 5.25 7.01
C MET A 35 -0.77 5.03 8.34
N VAL A 36 -2.02 4.62 8.27
CA VAL A 36 -2.82 4.40 9.46
C VAL A 36 -3.22 2.95 9.53
N ALA A 37 -3.06 2.34 10.68
CA ALA A 37 -3.40 0.95 10.85
C ALA A 37 -4.91 0.78 10.79
N ASN A 38 -5.34 -0.38 10.38
CA ASN A 38 -6.74 -0.68 10.30
C ASN A 38 -7.43 -0.56 11.63
N ASN A 39 -6.79 -0.97 12.68
CA ASN A 39 -7.37 -0.91 13.95
C ASN A 39 -6.85 0.29 14.61
N SER A 40 -7.31 1.40 14.26
CA SER A 40 -6.67 2.62 14.61
C SER A 40 -6.66 3.05 16.01
N LYS A 41 -7.63 2.65 16.81
CA LYS A 41 -7.67 3.13 18.11
C LYS A 41 -6.47 2.90 18.90
N GLN A 42 -5.98 1.73 18.98
CA GLN A 42 -4.84 1.51 19.68
C GLN A 42 -3.64 1.90 19.01
N LYS A 43 -3.69 2.01 17.74
CA LYS A 43 -2.55 2.30 17.03
C LYS A 43 -2.02 3.65 17.18
N ILE A 44 -2.81 4.58 17.61
CA ILE A 44 -2.36 5.89 17.80
C ILE A 44 -1.22 5.93 18.76
N PHE A 45 -1.26 5.12 19.76
CA PHE A 45 -0.18 5.13 20.71
C PHE A 45 0.95 4.24 20.31
N ASN A 46 0.68 3.24 19.58
CA ASN A 46 1.70 2.32 19.24
C ASN A 46 2.52 2.66 18.10
N ARG A 47 2.09 3.61 17.30
CA ARG A 47 2.75 3.89 16.16
C ARG A 47 3.99 4.58 16.36
N ILE A 48 4.47 4.67 17.51
CA ILE A 48 5.68 5.26 17.69
C ILE A 48 6.77 4.49 17.07
N SER A 49 6.60 3.19 16.94
CA SER A 49 7.64 2.38 16.35
C SER A 49 7.67 2.62 14.88
N LYS A 50 8.71 3.21 14.38
CA LYS A 50 8.80 3.49 13.03
C LYS A 50 8.94 2.31 12.19
N ASN A 51 9.48 1.26 12.69
CA ASN A 51 9.69 0.09 11.89
C ASN A 51 8.41 -0.61 11.52
N ASP A 52 7.36 -0.40 12.30
CA ASP A 52 6.14 -1.06 12.03
C ASP A 52 5.20 -0.27 11.17
N SER A 53 5.51 0.95 10.91
CA SER A 53 4.54 1.81 10.29
C SER A 53 4.50 1.76 8.80
N ILE A 54 5.52 1.21 8.18
CA ILE A 54 5.60 1.29 6.75
C ILE A 54 4.54 0.49 6.03
N ASP A 55 4.13 -0.64 6.58
CA ASP A 55 3.10 -1.45 5.96
C ASP A 55 1.82 -1.49 6.78
N THR A 56 1.70 -0.64 7.79
CA THR A 56 0.51 -0.57 8.59
C THR A 56 -0.59 0.07 7.78
N GLY A 57 -1.75 -0.47 7.79
CA GLY A 57 -2.86 0.10 7.05
C GLY A 57 -2.93 -0.34 5.61
N ILE A 58 -2.16 -1.34 5.23
CA ILE A 58 -2.19 -1.87 3.89
C ILE A 58 -2.77 -3.27 3.91
N ARG A 59 -3.72 -3.53 3.04
CA ARG A 59 -4.26 -4.86 2.88
C ARG A 59 -4.14 -5.24 1.43
N VAL A 60 -3.62 -6.44 1.18
CA VAL A 60 -3.47 -6.94 -0.16
C VAL A 60 -4.26 -8.24 -0.24
N TYR A 61 -5.16 -8.36 -1.18
CA TYR A 61 -5.96 -9.56 -1.28
C TYR A 61 -6.30 -9.88 -2.73
N GLY A 62 -6.84 -11.05 -2.95
CA GLY A 62 -7.15 -11.51 -4.27
C GLY A 62 -6.17 -12.57 -4.71
N ASN A 63 -6.02 -12.72 -6.01
CA ASN A 63 -5.11 -13.72 -6.54
C ASN A 63 -4.28 -13.07 -7.65
N ALA A 64 -3.40 -13.82 -8.28
CA ALA A 64 -2.47 -13.27 -9.24
C ALA A 64 -3.15 -12.59 -10.42
N ASN A 65 -4.37 -12.96 -10.73
CA ASN A 65 -5.06 -12.36 -11.85
C ASN A 65 -5.88 -11.15 -11.45
N SER A 66 -6.14 -10.99 -10.17
CA SER A 66 -6.98 -9.88 -9.72
C SER A 66 -6.57 -9.52 -8.30
N VAL A 67 -5.50 -8.74 -8.19
CA VAL A 67 -5.00 -8.33 -6.91
C VAL A 67 -5.56 -6.96 -6.57
N LYS A 68 -6.07 -6.81 -5.35
CA LYS A 68 -6.62 -5.56 -4.89
C LYS A 68 -5.82 -5.09 -3.70
N VAL A 69 -5.59 -3.80 -3.63
CA VAL A 69 -4.81 -3.20 -2.56
C VAL A 69 -5.64 -2.10 -1.91
N GLU A 70 -5.74 -2.15 -0.60
CA GLU A 70 -6.46 -1.14 0.15
C GLU A 70 -5.48 -0.43 1.05
N LEU A 71 -5.47 0.89 1.03
CA LEU A 71 -4.52 1.69 1.77
C LEU A 71 -5.23 2.72 2.63
N HIS A 72 -4.70 2.95 3.82
CA HIS A 72 -5.23 3.99 4.71
C HIS A 72 -4.07 4.96 4.95
N ILE A 73 -4.23 6.20 4.54
CA ILE A 73 -3.15 7.17 4.61
C ILE A 73 -3.55 8.45 5.34
N VAL A 74 -2.55 9.20 5.76
CA VAL A 74 -2.72 10.52 6.32
C VAL A 74 -2.02 11.48 5.37
N VAL A 75 -2.67 12.54 5.00
CA VAL A 75 -2.12 13.49 4.03
C VAL A 75 -1.88 14.84 4.67
N THR A 76 -1.09 15.67 4.01
CA THR A 76 -0.81 17.00 4.47
C THR A 76 -1.98 17.92 4.14
N TYR A 77 -2.32 18.80 5.09
CA TYR A 77 -3.44 19.71 4.89
C TYR A 77 -3.20 20.58 3.66
N GLY A 78 -4.25 20.79 2.92
CA GLY A 78 -4.18 21.67 1.77
C GLY A 78 -3.78 21.02 0.46
N MET A 79 -3.45 19.72 0.51
CA MET A 79 -3.04 19.04 -0.71
C MET A 79 -4.27 18.59 -1.48
N ASN A 80 -4.08 18.42 -2.77
CA ASN A 80 -5.15 17.94 -3.62
C ASN A 80 -5.23 16.42 -3.50
N ILE A 81 -6.27 15.95 -2.83
CA ILE A 81 -6.41 14.54 -2.55
C ILE A 81 -6.54 13.70 -3.81
N ASN A 82 -7.24 14.22 -4.79
CA ASN A 82 -7.39 13.46 -6.04
C ASN A 82 -6.05 13.25 -6.72
N ALA A 83 -5.20 14.26 -6.69
CA ALA A 83 -3.89 14.13 -7.31
C ALA A 83 -3.01 13.16 -6.55
N ILE A 84 -3.09 13.18 -5.22
CA ILE A 84 -2.33 12.26 -4.41
C ILE A 84 -2.79 10.84 -4.67
N ALA A 85 -4.10 10.62 -4.70
CA ALA A 85 -4.62 9.28 -4.91
C ALA A 85 -4.26 8.75 -6.28
N ALA A 86 -4.27 9.58 -7.29
CA ALA A 86 -3.90 9.15 -8.63
C ALA A 86 -2.42 8.77 -8.67
N SER A 87 -1.60 9.57 -8.03
CA SER A 87 -0.17 9.29 -8.00
C SER A 87 0.12 7.98 -7.29
N ILE A 88 -0.54 7.76 -6.15
CA ILE A 88 -0.36 6.53 -5.40
C ILE A 88 -0.79 5.34 -6.24
N THR A 89 -1.93 5.43 -6.89
CA THR A 89 -2.44 4.34 -7.68
C THR A 89 -1.46 3.95 -8.78
N GLU A 90 -0.95 4.94 -9.47
CA GLU A 90 -0.03 4.65 -10.53
C GLU A 90 1.28 4.06 -10.03
N LYS A 91 1.80 4.59 -8.95
CA LYS A 91 3.04 4.08 -8.41
C LYS A 91 2.91 2.67 -7.87
N VAL A 92 1.79 2.39 -7.20
CA VAL A 92 1.59 1.05 -6.66
C VAL A 92 1.48 0.05 -7.80
N LYS A 93 0.69 0.37 -8.81
CA LYS A 93 0.54 -0.55 -9.93
C LYS A 93 1.87 -0.78 -10.64
N TYR A 94 2.62 0.27 -10.82
CA TYR A 94 3.88 0.16 -11.51
C TYR A 94 4.91 -0.66 -10.73
N VAL A 95 5.09 -0.37 -9.46
CA VAL A 95 6.14 -1.03 -8.69
C VAL A 95 5.83 -2.49 -8.47
N VAL A 96 4.56 -2.82 -8.24
CA VAL A 96 4.21 -4.21 -8.01
C VAL A 96 4.43 -4.99 -9.30
N LYS A 97 4.03 -4.43 -10.42
CA LYS A 97 4.21 -5.11 -11.70
C LYS A 97 5.68 -5.29 -12.03
N GLU A 98 6.45 -4.25 -11.82
CA GLU A 98 7.85 -4.32 -12.15
C GLU A 98 8.64 -5.27 -11.28
N LYS A 99 8.36 -5.31 -9.99
CA LYS A 99 9.13 -6.14 -9.07
C LYS A 99 8.63 -7.56 -8.97
N THR A 100 7.38 -7.81 -9.20
CA THR A 100 6.83 -9.13 -8.98
C THR A 100 6.14 -9.74 -10.19
N GLY A 101 5.84 -8.96 -11.19
CA GLY A 101 5.11 -9.46 -12.34
C GLY A 101 3.61 -9.54 -12.12
N ILE A 102 3.13 -9.24 -10.93
CA ILE A 102 1.71 -9.32 -10.62
C ILE A 102 1.03 -8.04 -11.06
N THR A 103 -0.17 -8.17 -11.62
CA THR A 103 -0.94 -7.01 -12.05
C THR A 103 -1.94 -6.66 -10.96
N VAL A 104 -1.87 -5.42 -10.49
CA VAL A 104 -2.80 -4.93 -9.48
C VAL A 104 -4.04 -4.45 -10.22
N ASP A 105 -5.18 -5.01 -9.86
CA ASP A 105 -6.42 -4.71 -10.53
C ASP A 105 -7.03 -3.41 -10.00
N LYS A 106 -6.98 -3.20 -8.70
CA LYS A 106 -7.62 -2.06 -8.10
C LYS A 106 -6.85 -1.58 -6.88
N VAL A 107 -6.71 -0.27 -6.75
CA VAL A 107 -6.10 0.32 -5.57
C VAL A 107 -7.15 1.21 -4.93
N ILE A 108 -7.46 0.96 -3.66
CA ILE A 108 -8.43 1.73 -2.92
C ILE A 108 -7.66 2.57 -1.93
N VAL A 109 -7.73 3.88 -2.08
CA VAL A 109 -7.01 4.78 -1.19
C VAL A 109 -8.01 5.42 -0.24
N LYS A 110 -7.83 5.18 1.04
CA LYS A 110 -8.68 5.78 2.05
C LYS A 110 -7.88 6.82 2.80
N VAL A 111 -8.37 8.04 2.82
CA VAL A 111 -7.69 9.12 3.50
C VAL A 111 -8.31 9.23 4.86
N ASP A 112 -7.61 8.79 5.87
CA ASP A 112 -8.14 8.71 7.21
C ASP A 112 -7.77 9.88 8.09
N GLY A 113 -6.90 10.73 7.64
CA GLY A 113 -6.52 11.88 8.47
C GLY A 113 -5.77 12.94 7.68
N ILE A 114 -5.71 14.11 8.26
CA ILE A 114 -5.03 15.23 7.67
C ILE A 114 -4.14 15.82 8.73
N LYS A 115 -2.90 16.11 8.38
CA LYS A 115 -1.98 16.71 9.32
C LYS A 115 -1.73 18.13 8.91
N GLU A 116 -1.92 19.04 9.85
CA GLU A 116 -1.70 20.46 9.57
C GLU A 116 -0.29 20.92 9.86
#